data_94c48b9f82e1ab7ca3c66fc039e36c4d
#
_entry.id   94c48b9f82e1ab7ca3c66fc039e36c4d
#
_cell.length_a   1.000
_cell.length_b   1.000
_cell.length_c   1.000
_cell.angle_alpha   90.00
_cell.angle_beta   90.00
_cell.angle_gamma   90.00
#
_symmetry.space_group_name_H-M   'P 1'
#
loop_
_entity.id
_entity.type
_entity.pdbx_description
1 polymer ?
#
loop_
_entity_poly.entity_id
_entity_poly.type
_entity_poly.pdbx_seq_one_letter_code
_entity_poly.pdbx_strand_id
1 'polypeptide(L)'
;MLDASDASTEIRVAELGEWVPSPLADLLALQRAEEPETATALIGCSATAQAQELPHDNFDLALSTAAWEWPGWVCEPLWHDTLAVAVAKRSHLLSYREVPRQELLKQPLICAQSTADEPWRAVAQRLFEDELQGREQVVSTFDMAMTLVAAGYG
;
A
#
# COMPACT_ATOMS: atom_id res chain seq x y z
N MET A 1 2.26 -27.00 42.00
CA MET A 1 1.87 -25.61 41.71
C MET A 1 2.44 -25.28 40.35
N LEU A 2 1.68 -25.64 39.32
CA LEU A 2 2.11 -25.49 37.94
C LEU A 2 1.71 -24.07 37.52
N ASP A 3 2.73 -23.28 37.25
CA ASP A 3 2.59 -21.97 36.63
C ASP A 3 1.96 -22.19 35.23
N ALA A 4 0.68 -21.88 35.11
CA ALA A 4 0.05 -21.74 33.85
C ALA A 4 0.63 -20.44 33.22
N SER A 5 1.65 -20.60 32.41
CA SER A 5 2.12 -19.56 31.51
C SER A 5 0.91 -19.12 30.69
N ASP A 6 0.38 -17.96 31.02
CA ASP A 6 -0.64 -17.24 30.29
C ASP A 6 0.03 -16.83 28.97
N ALA A 7 0.02 -17.76 28.00
CA ALA A 7 0.50 -17.49 26.67
C ALA A 7 -0.55 -16.58 26.02
N SER A 8 -0.39 -15.27 26.21
CA SER A 8 -1.13 -14.28 25.46
C SER A 8 -1.01 -14.65 23.98
N THR A 9 -2.15 -14.93 23.35
CA THR A 9 -2.19 -15.22 21.92
C THR A 9 -1.82 -13.95 21.19
N GLU A 10 -0.74 -13.97 20.44
CA GLU A 10 -0.30 -12.85 19.63
C GLU A 10 -0.55 -13.16 18.15
N ILE A 11 -1.26 -12.27 17.47
CA ILE A 11 -1.43 -12.32 16.02
C ILE A 11 -0.41 -11.39 15.38
N ARG A 12 0.45 -11.94 14.54
CA ARG A 12 1.49 -11.20 13.83
C ARG A 12 1.02 -10.89 12.42
N VAL A 13 0.85 -9.62 12.13
CA VAL A 13 0.36 -9.11 10.86
C VAL A 13 1.50 -8.43 10.11
N ALA A 14 1.92 -9.01 8.97
CA ALA A 14 2.85 -8.37 8.07
C ALA A 14 2.12 -7.32 7.22
N GLU A 15 2.65 -6.10 7.17
CA GLU A 15 2.21 -5.07 6.25
C GLU A 15 3.21 -5.02 5.09
N LEU A 16 2.70 -5.34 3.89
CA LEU A 16 3.51 -5.52 2.68
C LEU A 16 3.43 -4.28 1.78
N GLY A 17 3.73 -3.11 2.31
CA GLY A 17 3.69 -1.86 1.55
C GLY A 17 4.22 -0.69 2.35
N GLU A 18 4.26 0.49 1.74
CA GLU A 18 4.57 1.74 2.44
C GLU A 18 3.31 2.47 2.92
N TRP A 19 2.15 1.91 2.64
CA TRP A 19 0.88 2.56 2.86
C TRP A 19 -0.02 1.72 3.76
N VAL A 20 -0.22 2.19 4.98
CA VAL A 20 -1.17 1.57 5.92
C VAL A 20 -2.59 1.97 5.52
N PRO A 21 -3.48 1.01 5.19
CA PRO A 21 -4.85 1.32 4.79
C PRO A 21 -5.64 1.95 5.94
N SER A 22 -6.42 3.01 5.64
CA SER A 22 -7.25 3.67 6.66
C SER A 22 -8.18 2.74 7.44
N PRO A 23 -8.84 1.74 6.80
CA PRO A 23 -9.73 0.81 7.52
C PRO A 23 -9.00 -0.10 8.54
N LEU A 24 -7.69 -0.24 8.43
CA LEU A 24 -6.92 -1.08 9.36
C LEU A 24 -7.00 -0.58 10.80
N ALA A 25 -6.99 0.74 11.00
CA ALA A 25 -7.09 1.31 12.35
C ALA A 25 -8.43 0.97 13.02
N ASP A 26 -9.52 1.02 12.27
CA ASP A 26 -10.86 0.68 12.76
C ASP A 26 -10.96 -0.82 13.05
N LEU A 27 -10.40 -1.66 12.18
CA LEU A 27 -10.34 -3.10 12.38
C LEU A 27 -9.57 -3.49 13.64
N LEU A 28 -8.40 -2.88 13.86
CA LEU A 28 -7.59 -3.13 15.06
C LEU A 28 -8.29 -2.62 16.34
N ALA A 29 -9.00 -1.50 16.26
CA ALA A 29 -9.79 -1.00 17.38
C ALA A 29 -10.94 -1.95 17.73
N LEU A 30 -11.61 -2.52 16.72
CA LEU A 30 -12.66 -3.51 16.90
C LEU A 30 -12.10 -4.80 17.51
N GLN A 31 -11.01 -5.33 16.96
CA GLN A 31 -10.34 -6.52 17.47
C GLN A 31 -9.97 -6.35 18.96
N ARG A 32 -9.38 -5.21 19.32
CA ARG A 32 -9.01 -4.91 20.71
C ARG A 32 -10.22 -4.82 21.64
N ALA A 33 -11.38 -4.38 21.15
CA ALA A 33 -12.59 -4.30 21.94
C ALA A 33 -13.26 -5.66 22.13
N GLU A 34 -13.23 -6.52 21.12
CA GLU A 34 -13.89 -7.84 21.15
C GLU A 34 -12.99 -8.93 21.75
N GLU A 35 -11.69 -8.84 21.52
CA GLU A 35 -10.71 -9.84 21.97
C GLU A 35 -9.52 -9.18 22.71
N PRO A 36 -9.76 -8.59 23.89
CA PRO A 36 -8.74 -7.81 24.62
C PRO A 36 -7.53 -8.65 25.07
N GLU A 37 -7.70 -9.97 25.20
CA GLU A 37 -6.63 -10.91 25.59
C GLU A 37 -5.72 -11.31 24.43
N THR A 38 -6.09 -10.96 23.19
CA THR A 38 -5.29 -11.24 22.00
C THR A 38 -4.46 -10.01 21.63
N ALA A 39 -3.15 -10.12 21.71
CA ALA A 39 -2.23 -9.07 21.26
C ALA A 39 -2.11 -9.11 19.74
N THR A 40 -1.91 -7.93 19.12
CA THR A 40 -1.62 -7.83 17.68
C THR A 40 -0.32 -7.07 17.47
N ALA A 41 0.61 -7.66 16.75
CA ALA A 41 1.85 -7.04 16.32
C ALA A 41 1.79 -6.70 14.83
N LEU A 42 1.97 -5.42 14.48
CA LEU A 42 2.14 -4.99 13.10
C LEU A 42 3.63 -4.95 12.75
N ILE A 43 4.01 -5.60 11.67
CA ILE A 43 5.39 -5.71 11.23
C ILE A 43 5.48 -5.21 9.79
N GLY A 44 6.14 -4.07 9.61
CA GLY A 44 6.40 -3.52 8.27
C GLY A 44 7.44 -4.38 7.56
N CYS A 45 7.11 -4.84 6.36
CA CYS A 45 8.01 -5.61 5.51
C CYS A 45 8.31 -4.84 4.23
N SER A 46 9.60 -4.69 3.88
CA SER A 46 9.94 -4.12 2.58
C SER A 46 9.61 -5.10 1.46
N ALA A 47 9.18 -4.58 0.30
CA ALA A 47 8.79 -5.40 -0.85
C ALA A 47 9.89 -6.36 -1.32
N THR A 48 11.15 -6.03 -1.12
CA THR A 48 12.29 -6.90 -1.44
C THR A 48 12.44 -8.10 -0.50
N ALA A 49 12.01 -7.97 0.75
CA ALA A 49 11.94 -9.10 1.69
C ALA A 49 10.76 -10.03 1.38
N GLN A 50 9.75 -9.52 0.66
CA GLN A 50 8.49 -10.22 0.37
C GLN A 50 8.65 -11.41 -0.57
N ALA A 51 9.53 -11.30 -1.57
CA ALA A 51 9.64 -12.32 -2.62
C ALA A 51 10.47 -13.53 -2.21
N GLN A 52 11.29 -13.43 -1.16
CA GLN A 52 12.29 -14.46 -0.85
C GLN A 52 12.27 -14.96 0.60
N GLU A 53 11.67 -14.24 1.54
CA GLU A 53 11.89 -14.50 2.97
C GLU A 53 10.67 -14.32 3.89
N LEU A 54 9.42 -14.50 3.40
CA LEU A 54 8.32 -14.70 4.34
C LEU A 54 8.35 -16.17 4.81
N PRO A 55 9.15 -16.50 5.84
CA PRO A 55 9.04 -17.80 6.45
C PRO A 55 7.63 -17.86 7.04
N HIS A 56 6.88 -18.90 6.73
CA HIS A 56 5.56 -19.18 7.29
C HIS A 56 5.50 -19.10 8.83
N ASP A 57 6.66 -19.09 9.47
CA ASP A 57 6.79 -19.09 10.93
C ASP A 57 6.79 -17.67 11.55
N ASN A 58 6.90 -16.60 10.76
CA ASN A 58 7.06 -15.24 11.30
C ASN A 58 5.76 -14.42 11.31
N PHE A 59 4.76 -14.80 10.52
CA PHE A 59 3.52 -14.06 10.38
C PHE A 59 2.33 -15.01 10.31
N ASP A 60 1.22 -14.56 10.89
CA ASP A 60 -0.05 -15.29 10.85
C ASP A 60 -0.96 -14.74 9.75
N LEU A 61 -0.81 -13.44 9.43
CA LEU A 61 -1.53 -12.72 8.39
C LEU A 61 -0.57 -11.80 7.64
N ALA A 62 -0.87 -11.55 6.36
CA ALA A 62 -0.19 -10.54 5.57
C ALA A 62 -1.21 -9.65 4.85
N LEU A 63 -1.02 -8.33 4.92
CA LEU A 63 -1.82 -7.33 4.22
C LEU A 63 -1.06 -6.85 2.98
N SER A 64 -1.69 -6.89 1.84
CA SER A 64 -1.11 -6.47 0.57
C SER A 64 -2.13 -5.70 -0.27
N THR A 65 -1.65 -4.75 -1.07
CA THR A 65 -2.45 -4.03 -2.07
C THR A 65 -2.57 -4.79 -3.38
N ALA A 66 -1.90 -5.93 -3.54
CA ALA A 66 -1.99 -6.80 -4.70
C ALA A 66 -2.38 -8.23 -4.31
N ALA A 67 -3.04 -8.92 -5.22
CA ALA A 67 -3.22 -10.35 -5.09
C ALA A 67 -1.90 -11.06 -5.37
N TRP A 68 -1.48 -11.91 -4.44
CA TRP A 68 -0.28 -12.73 -4.55
C TRP A 68 -0.65 -14.21 -4.50
N GLU A 69 0.04 -15.01 -5.30
CA GLU A 69 -0.06 -16.46 -5.23
C GLU A 69 1.21 -17.00 -4.53
N TRP A 70 1.08 -17.28 -3.24
CA TRP A 70 2.16 -17.92 -2.50
C TRP A 70 1.77 -19.32 -2.07
N PRO A 71 2.68 -20.29 -2.18
CA PRO A 71 2.43 -21.65 -1.71
C PRO A 71 2.09 -21.64 -0.21
N GLY A 72 0.94 -22.24 0.12
CA GLY A 72 0.47 -22.34 1.52
C GLY A 72 -0.28 -21.13 2.06
N TRP A 73 -0.48 -20.08 1.27
CA TRP A 73 -1.27 -18.90 1.63
C TRP A 73 -2.56 -18.82 0.84
N VAL A 74 -3.61 -18.31 1.49
CA VAL A 74 -4.88 -17.98 0.84
C VAL A 74 -4.99 -16.46 0.80
N CYS A 75 -5.22 -15.91 -0.39
CA CYS A 75 -5.41 -14.47 -0.58
C CYS A 75 -6.90 -14.16 -0.75
N GLU A 76 -7.43 -13.30 0.10
CA GLU A 76 -8.82 -12.88 0.08
C GLU A 76 -8.91 -11.34 0.00
N PRO A 77 -9.81 -10.77 -0.83
CA PRO A 77 -10.02 -9.33 -0.85
C PRO A 77 -10.73 -8.88 0.43
N LEU A 78 -10.17 -7.89 1.12
CA LEU A 78 -10.75 -7.33 2.34
C LEU A 78 -11.58 -6.08 2.06
N TRP A 79 -11.06 -5.16 1.26
CA TRP A 79 -11.75 -3.92 0.87
C TRP A 79 -11.24 -3.40 -0.47
N HIS A 80 -11.89 -2.38 -0.99
CA HIS A 80 -11.49 -1.69 -2.21
C HIS A 80 -11.24 -0.22 -1.90
N ASP A 81 -10.11 0.28 -2.36
CA ASP A 81 -9.77 1.70 -2.31
C ASP A 81 -9.90 2.35 -3.69
N THR A 82 -10.23 3.64 -3.69
CA THR A 82 -10.27 4.43 -4.91
C THR A 82 -8.88 4.98 -5.21
N LEU A 83 -8.41 4.78 -6.44
CA LEU A 83 -7.18 5.41 -6.88
C LEU A 83 -7.38 6.92 -6.98
N ALA A 84 -6.49 7.69 -6.36
CA ALA A 84 -6.49 9.13 -6.40
C ALA A 84 -5.19 9.66 -7.03
N VAL A 85 -5.28 10.84 -7.62
CA VAL A 85 -4.14 11.56 -8.17
C VAL A 85 -3.88 12.79 -7.33
N ALA A 86 -2.66 12.93 -6.82
CA ALA A 86 -2.24 14.14 -6.15
C ALA A 86 -1.89 15.21 -7.20
N VAL A 87 -2.43 16.40 -7.04
CA VAL A 87 -2.20 17.52 -7.96
C VAL A 87 -1.91 18.81 -7.20
N ALA A 88 -1.22 19.75 -7.82
CA ALA A 88 -0.98 21.07 -7.25
C ALA A 88 -2.31 21.81 -6.96
N LYS A 89 -2.35 22.65 -5.92
CA LYS A 89 -3.55 23.40 -5.51
C LYS A 89 -4.17 24.29 -6.60
N ARG A 90 -3.41 24.62 -7.64
CA ARG A 90 -3.87 25.45 -8.78
C ARG A 90 -4.07 24.63 -10.05
N SER A 91 -4.02 23.31 -9.97
CA SER A 91 -4.23 22.45 -11.12
C SER A 91 -5.67 22.55 -11.62
N HIS A 92 -5.83 22.64 -12.92
CA HIS A 92 -7.16 22.56 -13.57
C HIS A 92 -7.83 21.20 -13.36
N LEU A 93 -7.04 20.16 -13.05
CA LEU A 93 -7.55 18.82 -12.78
C LEU A 93 -8.46 18.78 -11.55
N LEU A 94 -8.36 19.76 -10.63
CA LEU A 94 -9.26 19.90 -9.48
C LEU A 94 -10.71 20.22 -9.88
N SER A 95 -10.97 20.65 -11.10
CA SER A 95 -12.33 20.88 -11.60
C SER A 95 -13.06 19.58 -11.94
N TYR A 96 -12.36 18.48 -12.07
CA TYR A 96 -12.95 17.18 -12.37
C TYR A 96 -13.29 16.44 -11.06
N ARG A 97 -14.48 15.86 -10.99
CA ARG A 97 -14.84 14.91 -9.93
C ARG A 97 -14.07 13.60 -10.09
N GLU A 98 -13.95 13.17 -11.33
CA GLU A 98 -13.15 12.03 -11.77
C GLU A 98 -12.28 12.52 -12.93
N VAL A 99 -10.98 12.45 -12.75
CA VAL A 99 -10.04 12.98 -13.75
C VAL A 99 -10.00 12.03 -14.94
N PRO A 100 -10.35 12.52 -16.17
CA PRO A 100 -10.26 11.68 -17.35
C PRO A 100 -8.81 11.26 -17.62
N ARG A 101 -8.60 9.99 -18.01
CA ARG A 101 -7.28 9.45 -18.37
C ARG A 101 -6.53 10.35 -19.36
N GLN A 102 -7.22 10.87 -20.35
CA GLN A 102 -6.63 11.75 -21.38
C GLN A 102 -6.08 13.05 -20.80
N GLU A 103 -6.67 13.57 -19.72
CA GLU A 103 -6.17 14.78 -19.04
C GLU A 103 -4.94 14.47 -18.21
N LEU A 104 -4.86 13.29 -17.60
CA LEU A 104 -3.67 12.82 -16.89
C LEU A 104 -2.49 12.66 -17.84
N LEU A 105 -2.72 12.10 -19.02
CA LEU A 105 -1.68 11.92 -20.05
C LEU A 105 -1.10 13.22 -20.60
N LYS A 106 -1.74 14.36 -20.36
CA LYS A 106 -1.20 15.67 -20.75
C LYS A 106 -0.23 16.25 -19.73
N GLN A 107 -0.20 15.69 -18.54
CA GLN A 107 0.64 16.17 -17.44
C GLN A 107 1.92 15.34 -17.31
N PRO A 108 3.01 15.92 -16.77
CA PRO A 108 4.13 15.14 -16.27
C PRO A 108 3.65 14.27 -15.12
N LEU A 109 4.03 13.02 -15.09
CA LEU A 109 3.72 12.11 -13.99
C LEU A 109 4.91 11.99 -13.07
N ILE A 110 4.69 12.18 -11.77
CA ILE A 110 5.70 12.00 -10.73
C ILE A 110 5.37 10.73 -9.98
N CYS A 111 6.33 9.84 -9.92
CA CYS A 111 6.21 8.53 -9.30
C CYS A 111 7.22 8.40 -8.16
N ALA A 112 6.77 8.06 -6.96
CA ALA A 112 7.67 7.65 -5.90
C ALA A 112 8.12 6.21 -6.17
N GLN A 113 9.42 5.98 -6.19
CA GLN A 113 9.99 4.65 -6.31
C GLN A 113 10.36 4.16 -4.92
N SER A 114 9.49 3.41 -4.26
CA SER A 114 9.90 2.78 -3.03
C SER A 114 10.61 1.46 -3.27
N THR A 115 10.11 0.60 -4.11
CA THR A 115 10.78 -0.65 -4.52
C THR A 115 10.24 -1.17 -5.86
N ALA A 116 10.97 -2.06 -6.53
CA ALA A 116 10.72 -2.50 -7.91
C ALA A 116 9.36 -3.21 -8.14
N ASP A 117 8.65 -3.61 -7.09
CA ASP A 117 7.46 -4.47 -7.16
C ASP A 117 6.19 -3.80 -6.63
N GLU A 118 6.10 -2.47 -6.68
CA GLU A 118 4.94 -1.80 -6.14
C GLU A 118 3.65 -2.03 -6.93
N PRO A 119 2.56 -2.35 -6.22
CA PRO A 119 1.25 -2.62 -6.83
C PRO A 119 0.72 -1.45 -7.68
N TRP A 120 1.02 -0.21 -7.30
CA TRP A 120 0.62 0.97 -8.04
C TRP A 120 1.26 1.00 -9.45
N ARG A 121 2.46 0.44 -9.61
CA ARG A 121 3.13 0.36 -10.92
C ARG A 121 2.35 -0.52 -11.89
N ALA A 122 1.83 -1.65 -11.39
CA ALA A 122 0.94 -2.51 -12.17
C ALA A 122 -0.38 -1.79 -12.52
N VAL A 123 -0.91 -0.98 -11.59
CA VAL A 123 -2.09 -0.15 -11.83
C VAL A 123 -1.78 0.95 -12.84
N ALA A 124 -0.66 1.65 -12.70
CA ALA A 124 -0.23 2.68 -13.65
C ALA A 124 0.00 2.09 -15.05
N GLN A 125 0.64 0.94 -15.16
CA GLN A 125 0.80 0.22 -16.44
C GLN A 125 -0.55 -0.12 -17.07
N ARG A 126 -1.51 -0.61 -16.28
CA ARG A 126 -2.86 -0.92 -16.77
C ARG A 126 -3.62 0.33 -17.23
N LEU A 127 -3.48 1.44 -16.50
CA LEU A 127 -4.17 2.69 -16.80
C LEU A 127 -3.59 3.40 -18.02
N PHE A 128 -2.29 3.37 -18.17
CA PHE A 128 -1.58 4.20 -19.14
C PHE A 128 -0.92 3.40 -20.26
N GLU A 129 -0.91 2.06 -20.14
CA GLU A 129 -0.27 1.17 -21.10
C GLU A 129 1.16 1.64 -21.42
N ASP A 130 1.57 1.62 -22.68
CA ASP A 130 2.90 2.08 -23.10
C ASP A 130 3.03 3.61 -23.22
N GLU A 131 1.94 4.36 -23.00
CA GLU A 131 1.92 5.82 -23.19
C GLU A 131 2.71 6.60 -22.14
N LEU A 132 3.10 5.96 -21.04
CA LEU A 132 3.93 6.58 -19.99
C LEU A 132 5.42 6.53 -20.27
N GLN A 133 5.89 5.77 -21.24
CA GLN A 133 7.32 5.59 -21.48
C GLN A 133 8.02 6.94 -21.70
N GLY A 134 8.93 7.27 -20.78
CA GLY A 134 9.74 8.48 -20.81
C GLY A 134 9.05 9.77 -20.37
N ARG A 135 7.82 9.71 -19.87
CA ARG A 135 7.05 10.88 -19.38
C ARG A 135 6.95 10.92 -17.86
N GLU A 136 7.45 9.92 -17.20
CA GLU A 136 7.45 9.79 -15.75
C GLU A 136 8.76 10.33 -15.16
N GLN A 137 8.64 11.13 -14.11
CA GLN A 137 9.74 11.49 -13.25
C GLN A 137 9.70 10.59 -12.03
N VAL A 138 10.71 9.75 -11.87
CA VAL A 138 10.81 8.84 -10.74
C VAL A 138 11.63 9.51 -9.63
N VAL A 139 11.12 9.49 -8.42
CA VAL A 139 11.79 9.99 -7.20
C VAL A 139 11.86 8.90 -6.14
N SER A 140 12.79 9.02 -5.20
CA SER A 140 13.10 7.94 -4.25
C SER A 140 12.11 7.82 -3.09
N THR A 141 11.30 8.84 -2.81
CA THR A 141 10.36 8.82 -1.69
C THR A 141 9.03 9.48 -2.04
N PHE A 142 7.98 9.08 -1.33
CA PHE A 142 6.66 9.69 -1.43
C PHE A 142 6.69 11.20 -1.09
N ASP A 143 7.44 11.59 -0.06
CA ASP A 143 7.55 13.00 0.35
C ASP A 143 8.20 13.87 -0.73
N MET A 144 9.20 13.33 -1.45
CA MET A 144 9.78 14.03 -2.61
C MET A 144 8.77 14.20 -3.73
N ALA A 145 7.99 13.15 -4.03
CA ALA A 145 6.93 13.22 -5.03
C ALA A 145 5.90 14.29 -4.65
N MET A 146 5.41 14.28 -3.42
CA MET A 146 4.43 15.25 -2.93
C MET A 146 4.98 16.69 -2.94
N THR A 147 6.26 16.87 -2.65
CA THR A 147 6.94 18.18 -2.71
C THR A 147 6.94 18.71 -4.14
N LEU A 148 7.31 17.89 -5.11
CA LEU A 148 7.32 18.27 -6.53
C LEU A 148 5.91 18.57 -7.06
N VAL A 149 4.92 17.74 -6.70
CA VAL A 149 3.52 17.98 -7.05
C VAL A 149 3.04 19.31 -6.45
N ALA A 150 3.31 19.57 -5.18
CA ALA A 150 2.93 20.83 -4.53
C ALA A 150 3.59 22.06 -5.21
N ALA A 151 4.79 21.91 -5.73
CA ALA A 151 5.51 22.93 -6.47
C ALA A 151 5.04 23.08 -7.94
N GLY A 152 4.14 22.19 -8.42
CA GLY A 152 3.56 22.27 -9.76
C GLY A 152 4.41 21.62 -10.87
N TYR A 153 5.25 20.66 -10.50
CA TYR A 153 6.05 19.91 -11.49
C TYR A 153 5.29 18.71 -12.09
N GLY A 154 4.12 18.36 -11.54
CA GLY A 154 3.25 17.27 -12.02
C GLY A 154 1.82 17.40 -11.53
#